data_84528562327581f716ead4927338893d
#
_entry.id   84528562327581f716ead4927338893d
#
_cell.length_a   1.000
_cell.length_b   1.000
_cell.length_c   1.000
_cell.angle_alpha   90.00
_cell.angle_beta   90.00
_cell.angle_gamma   90.00
#
_symmetry.space_group_name_H-M   'P 1'
#
loop_
_entity.id
_entity.type
_entity.pdbx_description
1 polymer ?
#
loop_
_entity_poly.entity_id
_entity_poly.type
_entity_poly.pdbx_seq_one_letter_code
_entity_poly.pdbx_strand_id
1 'polypeptide(L)'
;MTVTLGEVVAALEARYDPVLAEDWDAVGLVCGDPDEPVERVLFAVDPVATVVDEVVETGAQQLVTHHPLFLTAVHGVPADDPKGRLVHRLVRSGAGLFVAHTNADRAPDTGVNDALAAALGLTGTRPLQPAAPDPRAGLGRVGRLPEPVTLAEFAGRVAAALPETVGGVRAAGDPGRRIETVAVCGGSGGSLLPAAAAAGADVLLTSDLRHHPVSEAQEVRGPALCDVAHFASEWPWLPVAADVLARDLSGRVDVAVSRRRTDPWTTHAGASR
;
A
#
# COMPACT_ATOMS: atom_id res chain seq x y z
N MET A 1 17.74 -26.44 4.56
CA MET A 1 17.11 -26.63 3.23
C MET A 1 16.95 -25.25 2.62
N THR A 2 17.23 -25.11 1.35
CA THR A 2 17.06 -23.86 0.59
C THR A 2 15.57 -23.58 0.42
N VAL A 3 15.16 -22.34 0.60
CA VAL A 3 13.77 -21.93 0.34
C VAL A 3 13.56 -21.81 -1.16
N THR A 4 12.43 -22.27 -1.68
CA THR A 4 12.07 -22.07 -3.08
C THR A 4 11.15 -20.88 -3.27
N LEU A 5 11.07 -20.35 -4.50
CA LEU A 5 10.15 -19.27 -4.86
C LEU A 5 8.69 -19.68 -4.55
N GLY A 6 8.32 -20.93 -4.80
CA GLY A 6 7.00 -21.45 -4.45
C GLY A 6 6.71 -21.45 -2.95
N GLU A 7 7.72 -21.70 -2.08
CA GLU A 7 7.56 -21.58 -0.63
C GLU A 7 7.35 -20.11 -0.20
N VAL A 8 8.04 -19.16 -0.85
CA VAL A 8 7.82 -17.72 -0.62
C VAL A 8 6.39 -17.32 -1.02
N VAL A 9 5.93 -17.75 -2.20
CA VAL A 9 4.57 -17.51 -2.70
C VAL A 9 3.54 -18.06 -1.72
N ALA A 10 3.69 -19.31 -1.29
CA ALA A 10 2.76 -19.95 -0.35
C ALA A 10 2.70 -19.21 1.00
N ALA A 11 3.84 -18.73 1.50
CA ALA A 11 3.89 -17.92 2.73
C ALA A 11 3.17 -16.58 2.57
N LEU A 12 3.32 -15.92 1.41
CA LEU A 12 2.63 -14.65 1.11
C LEU A 12 1.12 -14.86 0.95
N GLU A 13 0.68 -15.89 0.22
CA GLU A 13 -0.74 -16.21 0.04
C GLU A 13 -1.43 -16.62 1.34
N ALA A 14 -0.72 -17.26 2.27
CA ALA A 14 -1.24 -17.56 3.59
C ALA A 14 -1.52 -16.29 4.44
N ARG A 15 -0.89 -15.16 4.13
CA ARG A 15 -1.08 -13.86 4.80
C ARG A 15 -2.02 -12.94 4.03
N TYR A 16 -1.92 -12.98 2.73
CA TYR A 16 -2.66 -12.15 1.78
C TYR A 16 -3.46 -13.07 0.85
N ASP A 17 -4.47 -13.73 1.45
CA ASP A 17 -5.30 -14.73 0.75
C ASP A 17 -5.86 -14.14 -0.57
N PRO A 18 -5.61 -14.77 -1.72
CA PRO A 18 -6.13 -14.31 -3.00
C PRO A 18 -7.66 -14.17 -3.03
N VAL A 19 -8.38 -14.88 -2.16
CA VAL A 19 -9.84 -14.79 -2.06
C VAL A 19 -10.31 -13.42 -1.58
N LEU A 20 -9.45 -12.64 -0.94
CA LEU A 20 -9.75 -11.26 -0.51
C LEU A 20 -9.61 -10.24 -1.62
N ALA A 21 -9.01 -10.60 -2.75
CA ALA A 21 -8.86 -9.68 -3.89
C ALA A 21 -10.20 -9.27 -4.48
N GLU A 22 -10.23 -8.07 -5.08
CA GLU A 22 -11.36 -7.65 -5.91
C GLU A 22 -11.41 -8.49 -7.19
N ASP A 23 -12.61 -8.73 -7.72
CA ASP A 23 -12.83 -9.57 -8.92
C ASP A 23 -12.10 -9.06 -10.18
N TRP A 24 -11.80 -7.76 -10.23
CA TRP A 24 -11.09 -7.12 -11.34
C TRP A 24 -9.57 -7.11 -11.18
N ASP A 25 -9.05 -7.55 -10.03
CA ASP A 25 -7.64 -7.43 -9.67
C ASP A 25 -6.78 -8.57 -10.24
N ALA A 26 -5.46 -8.37 -10.23
CA ALA A 26 -4.47 -9.32 -10.71
C ALA A 26 -3.37 -9.52 -9.65
N VAL A 27 -3.63 -10.41 -8.70
CA VAL A 27 -2.72 -10.76 -7.59
C VAL A 27 -2.03 -12.10 -7.81
N GLY A 28 -0.97 -12.37 -7.05
CA GLY A 28 -0.23 -13.63 -7.07
C GLY A 28 1.05 -13.57 -7.91
N LEU A 29 1.57 -14.73 -8.30
CA LEU A 29 2.80 -14.86 -9.07
C LEU A 29 2.60 -14.43 -10.52
N VAL A 30 3.31 -13.38 -10.95
CA VAL A 30 3.24 -12.83 -12.32
C VAL A 30 4.25 -13.51 -13.25
N CYS A 31 5.47 -13.73 -12.76
CA CYS A 31 6.53 -14.47 -13.46
C CYS A 31 7.53 -15.03 -12.44
N GLY A 32 8.29 -16.04 -12.85
CA GLY A 32 9.26 -16.77 -12.03
C GLY A 32 8.98 -18.25 -12.05
N ASP A 33 9.98 -19.06 -11.74
CA ASP A 33 9.87 -20.52 -11.61
C ASP A 33 9.72 -20.89 -10.13
N PRO A 34 8.60 -21.53 -9.71
CA PRO A 34 8.38 -21.91 -8.31
C PRO A 34 9.46 -22.83 -7.72
N ASP A 35 10.19 -23.58 -8.53
CA ASP A 35 11.23 -24.51 -8.08
C ASP A 35 12.61 -23.84 -7.88
N GLU A 36 12.78 -22.59 -8.35
CA GLU A 36 14.03 -21.84 -8.21
C GLU A 36 14.33 -21.48 -6.75
N PRO A 37 15.62 -21.56 -6.33
CA PRO A 37 16.02 -21.19 -4.98
C PRO A 37 15.95 -19.69 -4.75
N VAL A 38 15.50 -19.30 -3.55
CA VAL A 38 15.42 -17.90 -3.10
C VAL A 38 16.26 -17.71 -1.85
N GLU A 39 17.24 -16.81 -1.93
CA GLU A 39 18.06 -16.36 -0.80
C GLU A 39 17.69 -14.93 -0.36
N ARG A 40 17.18 -14.14 -1.31
CA ARG A 40 16.79 -12.73 -1.06
C ARG A 40 15.46 -12.37 -1.71
N VAL A 41 14.62 -11.68 -0.92
CA VAL A 41 13.35 -11.09 -1.35
C VAL A 41 13.42 -9.56 -1.21
N LEU A 42 12.95 -8.82 -2.21
CA LEU A 42 12.83 -7.37 -2.18
C LEU A 42 11.35 -6.98 -2.20
N PHE A 43 10.91 -6.16 -1.25
CA PHE A 43 9.58 -5.54 -1.24
C PHE A 43 9.62 -4.14 -1.82
N ALA A 44 8.64 -3.77 -2.64
CA ALA A 44 8.45 -2.42 -3.17
C ALA A 44 6.97 -2.11 -3.37
N VAL A 45 6.60 -0.82 -3.53
CA VAL A 45 5.22 -0.46 -3.87
C VAL A 45 4.93 -0.78 -5.34
N ASP A 46 5.79 -0.34 -6.25
CA ASP A 46 5.55 -0.38 -7.70
C ASP A 46 6.57 -1.26 -8.45
N PRO A 47 6.14 -2.07 -9.43
CA PRO A 47 7.03 -2.84 -10.30
C PRO A 47 7.56 -1.99 -11.47
N VAL A 48 8.32 -0.93 -11.16
CA VAL A 48 8.87 0.00 -12.16
C VAL A 48 10.34 -0.30 -12.49
N ALA A 49 10.86 0.30 -13.56
CA ALA A 49 12.20 0.03 -14.07
C ALA A 49 13.30 0.20 -13.01
N THR A 50 13.22 1.26 -12.21
CA THR A 50 14.20 1.54 -11.15
C THR A 50 14.17 0.49 -10.03
N VAL A 51 13.01 -0.07 -9.71
CA VAL A 51 12.89 -1.17 -8.73
C VAL A 51 13.45 -2.47 -9.32
N VAL A 52 13.18 -2.76 -10.60
CA VAL A 52 13.80 -3.92 -11.28
C VAL A 52 15.33 -3.74 -11.41
N ASP A 53 15.84 -2.50 -11.55
CA ASP A 53 17.29 -2.24 -11.42
C ASP A 53 17.83 -2.67 -10.06
N GLU A 54 17.11 -2.34 -8.98
CA GLU A 54 17.49 -2.72 -7.60
C GLU A 54 17.46 -4.24 -7.41
N VAL A 55 16.48 -4.96 -7.97
CA VAL A 55 16.46 -6.43 -7.96
C VAL A 55 17.74 -7.00 -8.56
N VAL A 56 18.15 -6.49 -9.74
CA VAL A 56 19.37 -6.95 -10.42
C VAL A 56 20.63 -6.58 -9.63
N GLU A 57 20.70 -5.35 -9.11
CA GLU A 57 21.83 -4.84 -8.33
C GLU A 57 22.05 -5.62 -7.04
N THR A 58 20.96 -5.99 -6.36
CA THR A 58 21.01 -6.70 -5.08
C THR A 58 21.04 -8.22 -5.21
N GLY A 59 20.77 -8.73 -6.42
CA GLY A 59 20.67 -10.16 -6.69
C GLY A 59 19.46 -10.80 -5.99
N ALA A 60 18.37 -10.07 -5.78
CA ALA A 60 17.14 -10.64 -5.23
C ALA A 60 16.47 -11.57 -6.24
N GLN A 61 16.05 -12.76 -5.79
CA GLN A 61 15.38 -13.75 -6.63
C GLN A 61 13.84 -13.61 -6.59
N GLN A 62 13.29 -12.83 -5.68
CA GLN A 62 11.87 -12.53 -5.65
C GLN A 62 11.65 -11.03 -5.39
N LEU A 63 10.91 -10.39 -6.30
CA LEU A 63 10.31 -9.09 -6.09
C LEU A 63 8.86 -9.27 -5.64
N VAL A 64 8.49 -8.64 -4.54
CA VAL A 64 7.11 -8.56 -4.06
C VAL A 64 6.66 -7.11 -4.18
N THR A 65 5.59 -6.87 -4.94
CA THR A 65 5.04 -5.52 -5.06
C THR A 65 3.61 -5.44 -4.58
N HIS A 66 3.21 -4.24 -4.14
CA HIS A 66 1.82 -3.96 -3.88
C HIS A 66 1.05 -3.82 -5.20
N HIS A 67 1.50 -2.94 -6.08
CA HIS A 67 0.84 -2.72 -7.36
C HIS A 67 1.12 -3.83 -8.38
N PRO A 68 0.09 -4.22 -9.19
CA PRO A 68 0.26 -5.18 -10.26
C PRO A 68 0.99 -4.56 -11.47
N LEU A 69 1.87 -5.34 -12.09
CA LEU A 69 2.47 -4.95 -13.37
C LEU A 69 1.42 -4.92 -14.49
N PHE A 70 0.51 -5.89 -14.48
CA PHE A 70 -0.57 -6.04 -15.45
C PHE A 70 -1.92 -6.07 -14.75
N LEU A 71 -2.57 -4.92 -14.64
CA LEU A 71 -3.94 -4.84 -14.09
C LEU A 71 -4.98 -5.33 -15.12
N THR A 72 -4.68 -5.14 -16.39
CA THR A 72 -5.48 -5.68 -17.51
C THR A 72 -4.73 -6.86 -18.11
N ALA A 73 -5.46 -7.96 -18.39
CA ALA A 73 -4.88 -9.15 -19.01
C ALA A 73 -4.18 -8.84 -20.33
N VAL A 74 -3.02 -9.46 -20.56
CA VAL A 74 -2.20 -9.27 -21.76
C VAL A 74 -2.05 -10.59 -22.51
N HIS A 75 -1.94 -10.51 -23.85
CA HIS A 75 -1.75 -11.67 -24.71
C HIS A 75 -0.28 -11.97 -25.04
N GLY A 76 0.64 -11.14 -24.57
CA GLY A 76 2.08 -11.30 -24.80
C GLY A 76 2.89 -10.27 -24.04
N VAL A 77 4.18 -10.54 -23.90
CA VAL A 77 5.13 -9.70 -23.14
C VAL A 77 6.38 -9.39 -24.01
N PRO A 78 6.23 -8.75 -25.19
CA PRO A 78 7.37 -8.42 -26.04
C PRO A 78 8.29 -7.41 -25.34
N ALA A 79 9.62 -7.51 -25.56
CA ALA A 79 10.61 -6.67 -24.88
C ALA A 79 10.70 -5.22 -25.42
N ASP A 80 10.00 -4.87 -26.47
CA ASP A 80 9.81 -3.51 -26.98
C ASP A 80 8.68 -2.76 -26.25
N ASP A 81 7.76 -3.50 -25.59
CA ASP A 81 6.83 -2.93 -24.61
C ASP A 81 7.54 -2.68 -23.26
N PRO A 82 7.31 -1.53 -22.59
CA PRO A 82 7.96 -1.22 -21.33
C PRO A 82 7.70 -2.26 -20.22
N LYS A 83 6.47 -2.75 -20.06
CA LYS A 83 6.12 -3.74 -19.05
C LYS A 83 6.65 -5.13 -19.40
N GLY A 84 6.55 -5.53 -20.68
CA GLY A 84 7.14 -6.75 -21.20
C GLY A 84 8.66 -6.78 -20.98
N ARG A 85 9.35 -5.65 -21.17
CA ARG A 85 10.79 -5.52 -20.88
C ARG A 85 11.12 -5.81 -19.42
N LEU A 86 10.28 -5.38 -18.47
CA LEU A 86 10.49 -5.67 -17.03
C LEU A 86 10.40 -7.18 -16.76
N VAL A 87 9.41 -7.87 -17.31
CA VAL A 87 9.30 -9.33 -17.23
C VAL A 87 10.56 -10.01 -17.77
N HIS A 88 11.01 -9.62 -18.96
CA HIS A 88 12.24 -10.18 -19.55
C HIS A 88 13.47 -9.95 -18.68
N ARG A 89 13.57 -8.80 -18.02
CA ARG A 89 14.70 -8.48 -17.14
C ARG A 89 14.66 -9.33 -15.88
N LEU A 90 13.49 -9.44 -15.22
CA LEU A 90 13.32 -10.27 -14.03
C LEU A 90 13.67 -11.74 -14.34
N VAL A 91 13.04 -12.33 -15.34
CA VAL A 91 13.29 -13.74 -15.71
C VAL A 91 14.76 -14.00 -16.05
N ARG A 92 15.40 -13.10 -16.80
CA ARG A 92 16.83 -13.23 -17.15
C ARG A 92 17.78 -13.08 -15.98
N SER A 93 17.38 -12.36 -14.93
CA SER A 93 18.16 -12.25 -13.68
C SER A 93 17.88 -13.38 -12.69
N GLY A 94 17.01 -14.36 -13.04
CA GLY A 94 16.60 -15.44 -12.14
C GLY A 94 15.62 -14.96 -11.07
N ALA A 95 14.88 -13.87 -11.32
CA ALA A 95 13.95 -13.30 -10.34
C ALA A 95 12.49 -13.47 -10.78
N GLY A 96 11.62 -13.75 -9.78
CA GLY A 96 10.17 -13.70 -9.94
C GLY A 96 9.56 -12.37 -9.51
N LEU A 97 8.30 -12.16 -9.88
CA LEU A 97 7.45 -11.06 -9.43
C LEU A 97 6.17 -11.62 -8.83
N PHE A 98 5.90 -11.25 -7.58
CA PHE A 98 4.65 -11.55 -6.89
C PHE A 98 3.93 -10.24 -6.54
N VAL A 99 2.61 -10.24 -6.65
CA VAL A 99 1.75 -9.08 -6.36
C VAL A 99 0.78 -9.40 -5.23
N ALA A 100 0.76 -8.53 -4.21
CA ALA A 100 -0.25 -8.50 -3.16
C ALA A 100 -0.88 -7.10 -3.14
N HIS A 101 -2.04 -6.96 -3.75
CA HIS A 101 -2.71 -5.69 -4.01
C HIS A 101 -3.99 -5.56 -3.17
N THR A 102 -5.19 -5.65 -3.75
CA THR A 102 -6.43 -5.47 -3.00
C THR A 102 -6.66 -6.56 -1.94
N ASN A 103 -6.07 -7.75 -2.10
CA ASN A 103 -6.03 -8.77 -1.05
C ASN A 103 -5.20 -8.30 0.17
N ALA A 104 -4.08 -7.59 -0.04
CA ALA A 104 -3.30 -7.00 1.05
C ALA A 104 -4.00 -5.78 1.67
N ASP A 105 -4.76 -5.00 0.89
CA ASP A 105 -5.60 -3.91 1.42
C ASP A 105 -6.65 -4.42 2.42
N ARG A 106 -7.19 -5.62 2.16
CA ARG A 106 -8.27 -6.23 2.96
C ARG A 106 -7.78 -7.18 4.02
N ALA A 107 -6.52 -7.62 3.95
CA ALA A 107 -5.97 -8.58 4.90
C ALA A 107 -6.05 -8.06 6.34
N PRO A 108 -6.41 -8.92 7.31
CA PRO A 108 -6.43 -8.54 8.72
C PRO A 108 -5.01 -8.50 9.30
N ASP A 109 -4.82 -7.67 10.32
CA ASP A 109 -3.66 -7.61 11.21
C ASP A 109 -2.34 -7.12 10.56
N THR A 110 -2.06 -7.48 9.31
CA THR A 110 -0.79 -7.18 8.60
C THR A 110 -1.01 -6.55 7.23
N GLY A 111 -2.23 -6.12 6.93
CA GLY A 111 -2.58 -5.50 5.66
C GLY A 111 -2.10 -4.05 5.56
N VAL A 112 -2.24 -3.49 4.35
CA VAL A 112 -1.83 -2.12 4.02
C VAL A 112 -2.49 -1.10 4.96
N ASN A 113 -3.79 -1.26 5.21
CA ASN A 113 -4.55 -0.33 6.03
C ASN A 113 -4.25 -0.46 7.52
N ASP A 114 -3.87 -1.65 8.01
CA ASP A 114 -3.39 -1.83 9.39
C ASP A 114 -2.03 -1.17 9.59
N ALA A 115 -1.13 -1.34 8.63
CA ALA A 115 0.18 -0.71 8.65
C ALA A 115 0.10 0.82 8.61
N LEU A 116 -0.77 1.38 7.77
CA LEU A 116 -1.02 2.81 7.70
C LEU A 116 -1.60 3.33 9.02
N ALA A 117 -2.59 2.66 9.59
CA ALA A 117 -3.18 3.02 10.88
C ALA A 117 -2.15 2.97 12.02
N ALA A 118 -1.30 1.94 12.03
CA ALA A 118 -0.22 1.80 13.02
C ALA A 118 0.85 2.89 12.88
N ALA A 119 1.23 3.26 11.65
CA ALA A 119 2.17 4.34 11.40
C ALA A 119 1.70 5.70 11.95
N LEU A 120 0.38 5.90 12.02
CA LEU A 120 -0.25 7.09 12.60
C LEU A 120 -0.52 6.96 14.11
N GLY A 121 -0.18 5.83 14.73
CA GLY A 121 -0.42 5.57 16.15
C GLY A 121 -1.89 5.40 16.52
N LEU A 122 -2.75 4.97 15.58
CA LEU A 122 -4.16 4.73 15.85
C LEU A 122 -4.33 3.50 16.75
N THR A 123 -5.28 3.57 17.67
CA THR A 123 -5.63 2.49 18.58
C THR A 123 -7.09 2.06 18.39
N GLY A 124 -7.41 0.82 18.81
CA GLY A 124 -8.77 0.27 18.69
C GLY A 124 -9.26 0.20 17.25
N THR A 125 -8.38 -0.11 16.33
CA THR A 125 -8.67 -0.14 14.88
C THR A 125 -9.63 -1.29 14.55
N ARG A 126 -10.51 -1.03 13.60
CA ARG A 126 -11.38 -2.00 12.95
C ARG A 126 -11.55 -1.67 11.48
N PRO A 127 -11.93 -2.63 10.62
CA PRO A 127 -12.21 -2.32 9.22
C PRO A 127 -13.28 -1.22 9.11
N LEU A 128 -13.06 -0.30 8.18
CA LEU A 128 -14.04 0.73 7.83
C LEU A 128 -15.19 0.10 7.04
N GLN A 129 -14.86 -0.80 6.13
CA GLN A 129 -15.81 -1.60 5.37
C GLN A 129 -15.45 -3.09 5.53
N PRO A 130 -16.05 -3.81 6.51
CA PRO A 130 -15.76 -5.22 6.76
C PRO A 130 -16.09 -6.11 5.57
N ALA A 131 -15.32 -7.18 5.38
CA ALA A 131 -15.55 -8.24 4.39
C ALA A 131 -15.95 -9.55 5.10
N ALA A 132 -16.93 -10.27 4.54
CA ALA A 132 -17.28 -11.60 5.02
C ALA A 132 -16.27 -12.64 4.45
N PRO A 133 -16.03 -13.77 5.15
CA PRO A 133 -16.62 -14.13 6.44
C PRO A 133 -15.87 -13.61 7.68
N ASP A 134 -14.62 -13.14 7.55
CA ASP A 134 -13.83 -12.63 8.68
C ASP A 134 -14.12 -11.14 8.89
N PRO A 135 -14.77 -10.74 10.02
CA PRO A 135 -15.06 -9.34 10.28
C PRO A 135 -13.82 -8.47 10.55
N ARG A 136 -12.63 -9.07 10.70
CA ARG A 136 -11.34 -8.35 10.81
C ARG A 136 -10.77 -7.99 9.45
N ALA A 137 -11.14 -8.76 8.41
CA ALA A 137 -10.81 -8.44 7.03
C ALA A 137 -11.72 -7.32 6.51
N GLY A 138 -11.22 -6.52 5.58
CA GLY A 138 -12.01 -5.46 4.95
C GLY A 138 -11.20 -4.23 4.61
N LEU A 139 -11.81 -3.36 3.83
CA LEU A 139 -11.15 -2.19 3.27
C LEU A 139 -11.14 -1.02 4.26
N GLY A 140 -10.01 -0.30 4.28
CA GLY A 140 -9.76 0.81 5.19
C GLY A 140 -9.73 0.39 6.66
N ARG A 141 -9.35 1.33 7.52
CA ARG A 141 -9.44 1.17 8.98
C ARG A 141 -10.02 2.43 9.59
N VAL A 142 -10.74 2.29 10.71
CA VAL A 142 -11.11 3.39 11.58
C VAL A 142 -10.62 3.10 12.99
N GLY A 143 -10.01 4.10 13.61
CA GLY A 143 -9.43 4.00 14.95
C GLY A 143 -9.39 5.36 15.62
N ARG A 144 -8.74 5.45 16.78
CA ARG A 144 -8.66 6.67 17.59
C ARG A 144 -7.21 7.09 17.80
N LEU A 145 -6.98 8.37 17.75
CA LEU A 145 -5.74 8.96 18.25
C LEU A 145 -5.70 8.82 19.79
N PRO A 146 -4.52 8.57 20.39
CA PRO A 146 -4.36 8.56 21.84
C PRO A 146 -4.79 9.89 22.48
N GLU A 147 -4.51 11.00 21.81
CA GLU A 147 -4.89 12.35 22.20
C GLU A 147 -5.46 13.11 21.00
N PRO A 148 -6.58 13.81 21.18
CA PRO A 148 -7.12 14.65 20.10
C PRO A 148 -6.19 15.79 19.73
N VAL A 149 -6.22 16.14 18.43
CA VAL A 149 -5.43 17.25 17.86
C VAL A 149 -6.29 18.08 16.93
N THR A 150 -5.77 19.21 16.46
CA THR A 150 -6.40 19.94 15.35
C THR A 150 -6.14 19.27 14.01
N LEU A 151 -6.95 19.57 12.98
CA LEU A 151 -6.72 19.07 11.62
C LEU A 151 -5.35 19.50 11.07
N ALA A 152 -4.91 20.73 11.38
CA ALA A 152 -3.60 21.22 10.98
C ALA A 152 -2.46 20.41 11.64
N GLU A 153 -2.56 20.12 12.94
CA GLU A 153 -1.60 19.26 13.65
C GLU A 153 -1.64 17.82 13.16
N PHE A 154 -2.82 17.29 12.85
CA PHE A 154 -2.96 15.95 12.27
C PHE A 154 -2.26 15.85 10.91
N ALA A 155 -2.47 16.82 10.01
CA ALA A 155 -1.76 16.87 8.73
C ALA A 155 -0.23 16.92 8.90
N GLY A 156 0.26 17.66 9.90
CA GLY A 156 1.68 17.69 10.28
C GLY A 156 2.19 16.32 10.78
N ARG A 157 1.40 15.61 11.62
CA ARG A 157 1.73 14.26 12.09
C ARG A 157 1.78 13.25 10.93
N VAL A 158 0.83 13.33 9.99
CA VAL A 158 0.81 12.50 8.78
C VAL A 158 2.08 12.73 7.96
N ALA A 159 2.45 14.00 7.73
CA ALA A 159 3.67 14.34 6.99
C ALA A 159 4.95 13.82 7.65
N ALA A 160 4.98 13.76 8.97
CA ALA A 160 6.13 13.23 9.73
C ALA A 160 6.18 11.69 9.77
N ALA A 161 5.03 11.02 9.67
CA ALA A 161 4.92 9.56 9.78
C ALA A 161 5.12 8.82 8.46
N LEU A 162 4.82 9.47 7.32
CA LEU A 162 4.86 8.86 6.00
C LEU A 162 6.12 9.27 5.23
N PRO A 163 6.53 8.50 4.22
CA PRO A 163 7.63 8.88 3.34
C PRO A 163 7.43 10.26 2.72
N GLU A 164 8.49 11.05 2.69
CA GLU A 164 8.48 12.36 2.06
C GLU A 164 8.21 12.26 0.55
N THR A 165 7.25 13.03 0.06
CA THR A 165 6.91 13.16 -1.35
C THR A 165 6.76 14.62 -1.74
N VAL A 166 6.88 14.89 -3.04
CA VAL A 166 6.82 16.25 -3.59
C VAL A 166 5.48 16.95 -3.31
N GLY A 167 4.38 16.17 -3.28
CA GLY A 167 3.03 16.69 -3.02
C GLY A 167 2.74 16.99 -1.55
N GLY A 168 3.51 16.40 -0.63
CA GLY A 168 3.26 16.50 0.82
C GLY A 168 1.86 16.02 1.22
N VAL A 169 1.27 16.69 2.20
CA VAL A 169 -0.07 16.42 2.73
C VAL A 169 -0.98 17.61 2.45
N ARG A 170 -2.13 17.37 1.85
CA ARG A 170 -3.18 18.36 1.67
C ARG A 170 -4.36 18.03 2.57
N ALA A 171 -4.94 19.04 3.22
CA ALA A 171 -6.13 18.87 4.06
C ALA A 171 -7.26 19.77 3.59
N ALA A 172 -8.50 19.25 3.63
CA ALA A 172 -9.73 20.00 3.37
C ALA A 172 -10.62 19.94 4.60
N GLY A 173 -11.05 21.09 5.09
CA GLY A 173 -11.83 21.30 6.29
C GLY A 173 -11.30 22.47 7.11
N ASP A 174 -11.94 22.76 8.25
CA ASP A 174 -11.46 23.78 9.20
C ASP A 174 -10.13 23.31 9.84
N PRO A 175 -9.02 24.04 9.68
CA PRO A 175 -7.73 23.70 10.28
C PRO A 175 -7.77 23.53 11.80
N GLY A 176 -8.68 24.22 12.50
CA GLY A 176 -8.89 24.13 13.94
C GLY A 176 -9.82 22.99 14.37
N ARG A 177 -10.43 22.26 13.44
CA ARG A 177 -11.31 21.14 13.74
C ARG A 177 -10.61 20.09 14.61
N ARG A 178 -11.28 19.69 15.70
CA ARG A 178 -10.80 18.62 16.59
C ARG A 178 -10.88 17.27 15.86
N ILE A 179 -9.78 16.54 15.84
CA ILE A 179 -9.61 15.20 15.28
C ILE A 179 -9.27 14.23 16.41
N GLU A 180 -10.08 13.21 16.56
CA GLU A 180 -9.88 12.11 17.51
C GLU A 180 -10.13 10.76 16.84
N THR A 181 -11.22 10.63 16.07
CA THR A 181 -11.57 9.42 15.32
C THR A 181 -11.10 9.57 13.89
N VAL A 182 -10.20 8.69 13.46
CA VAL A 182 -9.54 8.76 12.16
C VAL A 182 -9.91 7.54 11.33
N ALA A 183 -10.39 7.76 10.11
CA ALA A 183 -10.49 6.75 9.08
C ALA A 183 -9.28 6.85 8.15
N VAL A 184 -8.73 5.70 7.74
CA VAL A 184 -7.60 5.63 6.78
C VAL A 184 -7.89 4.62 5.67
N CYS A 185 -7.42 4.94 4.48
CA CYS A 185 -7.35 4.00 3.37
C CYS A 185 -6.08 4.29 2.56
N GLY A 186 -5.16 3.33 2.48
CA GLY A 186 -4.02 3.38 1.56
C GLY A 186 -4.51 3.42 0.11
N GLY A 187 -3.78 4.11 -0.75
CA GLY A 187 -4.17 4.30 -2.13
C GLY A 187 -5.45 5.13 -2.31
N SER A 188 -6.19 4.88 -3.35
CA SER A 188 -7.36 5.65 -3.78
C SER A 188 -8.65 5.26 -3.02
N GLY A 189 -8.83 5.77 -1.81
CA GLY A 189 -9.95 5.48 -0.92
C GLY A 189 -11.11 6.48 -0.95
N GLY A 190 -11.22 7.33 -1.95
CA GLY A 190 -12.29 8.35 -2.03
C GLY A 190 -13.71 7.78 -1.99
N SER A 191 -13.91 6.54 -2.43
CA SER A 191 -15.19 5.82 -2.38
C SER A 191 -15.63 5.48 -0.95
N LEU A 192 -14.72 5.48 0.03
CA LEU A 192 -15.00 5.18 1.43
C LEU A 192 -15.50 6.38 2.25
N LEU A 193 -15.60 7.55 1.63
CA LEU A 193 -16.08 8.75 2.33
C LEU A 193 -17.45 8.55 3.02
N PRO A 194 -18.47 7.93 2.39
CA PRO A 194 -19.73 7.65 3.08
C PRO A 194 -19.57 6.70 4.28
N ALA A 195 -18.69 5.69 4.15
CA ALA A 195 -18.41 4.74 5.25
C ALA A 195 -17.68 5.44 6.41
N ALA A 196 -16.72 6.33 6.12
CA ALA A 196 -16.04 7.13 7.12
C ALA A 196 -17.01 8.04 7.88
N ALA A 197 -17.94 8.70 7.17
CA ALA A 197 -18.97 9.51 7.77
C ALA A 197 -19.91 8.67 8.67
N ALA A 198 -20.35 7.51 8.19
CA ALA A 198 -21.20 6.59 8.95
C ALA A 198 -20.49 6.02 10.19
N ALA A 199 -19.18 5.83 10.14
CA ALA A 199 -18.36 5.40 11.26
C ALA A 199 -18.09 6.52 12.29
N GLY A 200 -18.52 7.76 12.03
CA GLY A 200 -18.30 8.93 12.89
C GLY A 200 -16.84 9.41 12.88
N ALA A 201 -16.12 9.18 11.79
CA ALA A 201 -14.76 9.69 11.67
C ALA A 201 -14.72 11.22 11.60
N ASP A 202 -13.75 11.82 12.28
CA ASP A 202 -13.50 13.27 12.21
C ASP A 202 -12.73 13.63 10.94
N VAL A 203 -11.90 12.70 10.45
CA VAL A 203 -11.10 12.84 9.22
C VAL A 203 -10.99 11.50 8.48
N LEU A 204 -10.97 11.55 7.15
CA LEU A 204 -10.54 10.45 6.28
C LEU A 204 -9.19 10.82 5.65
N LEU A 205 -8.17 9.99 5.90
CA LEU A 205 -6.87 10.03 5.22
C LEU A 205 -6.85 9.00 4.09
N THR A 206 -6.54 9.44 2.88
CA THR A 206 -6.40 8.59 1.69
C THR A 206 -5.61 9.31 0.60
N SER A 207 -5.60 8.80 -0.61
CA SER A 207 -4.92 9.39 -1.77
C SER A 207 -5.87 9.61 -2.95
N ASP A 208 -5.38 10.33 -3.96
CA ASP A 208 -6.04 10.55 -5.26
C ASP A 208 -7.44 11.20 -5.15
N LEU A 209 -7.63 12.05 -4.16
CA LEU A 209 -8.89 12.77 -3.99
C LEU A 209 -9.11 13.79 -5.11
N ARG A 210 -10.26 13.71 -5.75
CA ARG A 210 -10.66 14.59 -6.86
C ARG A 210 -11.44 15.80 -6.37
N HIS A 211 -11.37 16.91 -7.14
CA HIS A 211 -11.96 18.19 -6.79
C HIS A 211 -13.43 18.09 -6.37
N HIS A 212 -14.31 17.56 -7.21
CA HIS A 212 -15.75 17.56 -6.94
C HIS A 212 -16.12 16.75 -5.69
N PRO A 213 -15.69 15.50 -5.51
CA PRO A 213 -15.98 14.77 -4.27
C PRO A 213 -15.49 15.49 -3.01
N VAL A 214 -14.31 16.13 -3.07
CA VAL A 214 -13.80 16.91 -1.94
C VAL A 214 -14.66 18.14 -1.67
N SER A 215 -15.01 18.90 -2.71
CA SER A 215 -15.86 20.09 -2.59
C SER A 215 -17.24 19.73 -2.04
N GLU A 216 -17.88 18.71 -2.57
CA GLU A 216 -19.19 18.23 -2.12
C GLU A 216 -19.16 17.76 -0.66
N ALA A 217 -18.08 17.08 -0.25
CA ALA A 217 -17.90 16.63 1.13
C ALA A 217 -17.82 17.81 2.12
N GLN A 218 -17.33 18.96 1.69
CA GLN A 218 -17.27 20.18 2.57
C GLN A 218 -18.63 20.83 2.75
N GLU A 219 -19.60 20.62 1.84
CA GLU A 219 -20.95 21.18 1.95
C GLU A 219 -21.82 20.42 2.96
N VAL A 220 -21.45 19.19 3.30
CA VAL A 220 -22.12 18.36 4.29
C VAL A 220 -21.28 18.29 5.56
N ARG A 221 -21.91 18.08 6.72
CA ARG A 221 -21.18 17.91 7.99
C ARG A 221 -20.52 16.52 8.05
N GLY A 222 -19.65 16.25 7.08
CA GLY A 222 -18.88 15.02 6.99
C GLY A 222 -17.50 15.10 7.68
N PRO A 223 -16.66 14.07 7.56
CA PRO A 223 -15.27 14.11 7.99
C PRO A 223 -14.48 15.17 7.21
N ALA A 224 -13.47 15.74 7.84
CA ALA A 224 -12.40 16.42 7.11
C ALA A 224 -11.66 15.42 6.22
N LEU A 225 -10.92 15.89 5.24
CA LEU A 225 -10.17 15.04 4.31
C LEU A 225 -8.69 15.38 4.37
N CYS A 226 -7.85 14.35 4.42
CA CYS A 226 -6.42 14.45 4.18
C CYS A 226 -6.07 13.63 2.95
N ASP A 227 -5.33 14.23 2.03
CA ASP A 227 -4.89 13.64 0.78
C ASP A 227 -3.36 13.62 0.76
N VAL A 228 -2.78 12.44 0.55
CA VAL A 228 -1.33 12.21 0.49
C VAL A 228 -0.97 11.56 -0.84
N ALA A 229 0.32 11.49 -1.17
CA ALA A 229 0.75 10.73 -2.34
C ALA A 229 0.39 9.24 -2.17
N HIS A 230 -0.10 8.62 -3.24
CA HIS A 230 -0.51 7.21 -3.29
C HIS A 230 0.58 6.30 -2.73
N PHE A 231 1.79 6.37 -3.29
CA PHE A 231 2.99 5.68 -2.82
C PHE A 231 3.20 5.82 -1.30
N ALA A 232 3.06 7.03 -0.76
CA ALA A 232 3.36 7.30 0.64
C ALA A 232 2.35 6.66 1.60
N SER A 233 1.08 6.53 1.18
CA SER A 233 0.03 5.91 1.98
C SER A 233 0.16 4.38 2.08
N GLU A 234 0.85 3.74 1.14
CA GLU A 234 0.99 2.29 1.03
C GLU A 234 2.37 1.80 1.47
N TRP A 235 3.40 2.64 1.36
CA TRP A 235 4.77 2.28 1.75
C TRP A 235 4.89 1.73 3.18
N PRO A 236 4.14 2.20 4.21
CA PRO A 236 4.21 1.65 5.57
C PRO A 236 3.95 0.15 5.66
N TRP A 237 3.23 -0.43 4.69
CA TRP A 237 3.00 -1.86 4.62
C TRP A 237 4.27 -2.67 4.33
N LEU A 238 5.19 -2.15 3.53
CA LEU A 238 6.37 -2.89 3.08
C LEU A 238 7.22 -3.46 4.24
N PRO A 239 7.65 -2.66 5.25
CA PRO A 239 8.40 -3.20 6.37
C PRO A 239 7.59 -4.21 7.20
N VAL A 240 6.29 -4.02 7.34
CA VAL A 240 5.41 -4.97 8.07
C VAL A 240 5.35 -6.31 7.34
N ALA A 241 5.11 -6.29 6.03
CA ALA A 241 5.05 -7.49 5.20
C ALA A 241 6.40 -8.20 5.13
N ALA A 242 7.51 -7.46 5.03
CA ALA A 242 8.86 -7.99 5.04
C ALA A 242 9.19 -8.72 6.35
N ASP A 243 8.88 -8.11 7.49
CA ASP A 243 9.09 -8.69 8.82
C ASP A 243 8.23 -9.95 9.04
N VAL A 244 6.99 -9.95 8.53
CA VAL A 244 6.10 -11.12 8.60
C VAL A 244 6.68 -12.25 7.78
N LEU A 245 7.05 -12.01 6.52
CA LEU A 245 7.63 -13.03 5.64
C LEU A 245 8.93 -13.61 6.23
N ALA A 246 9.80 -12.77 6.76
CA ALA A 246 11.05 -13.22 7.39
C ALA A 246 10.79 -14.16 8.57
N ARG A 247 9.78 -13.88 9.40
CA ARG A 247 9.37 -14.77 10.51
C ARG A 247 8.76 -16.07 10.01
N ASP A 248 7.86 -16.02 9.02
CA ASP A 248 7.17 -17.20 8.47
C ASP A 248 8.17 -18.17 7.82
N LEU A 249 9.20 -17.63 7.19
CA LEU A 249 10.32 -18.43 6.63
C LEU A 249 11.44 -18.71 7.64
N SER A 250 11.22 -18.42 8.93
CA SER A 250 12.17 -18.70 10.02
C SER A 250 13.56 -18.09 9.80
N GLY A 251 13.66 -16.93 9.17
CA GLY A 251 14.90 -16.23 8.88
C GLY A 251 15.81 -16.93 7.85
N ARG A 252 15.28 -17.88 7.08
CA ARG A 252 16.04 -18.62 6.05
C ARG A 252 16.29 -17.83 4.77
N VAL A 253 15.63 -16.65 4.63
CA VAL A 253 15.71 -15.77 3.47
C VAL A 253 16.02 -14.35 3.97
N ASP A 254 16.90 -13.64 3.28
CA ASP A 254 17.14 -12.22 3.51
C ASP A 254 15.97 -11.41 2.88
N VAL A 255 15.28 -10.63 3.70
CA VAL A 255 14.12 -9.86 3.23
C VAL A 255 14.42 -8.38 3.37
N ALA A 256 14.44 -7.68 2.24
CA ALA A 256 14.74 -6.27 2.16
C ALA A 256 13.53 -5.45 1.69
N VAL A 257 13.51 -4.16 2.04
CA VAL A 257 12.51 -3.19 1.60
C VAL A 257 13.17 -2.14 0.74
N SER A 258 12.64 -1.91 -0.45
CA SER A 258 13.09 -0.84 -1.33
C SER A 258 12.83 0.53 -0.70
N ARG A 259 13.85 1.38 -0.75
CA ARG A 259 13.74 2.80 -0.38
C ARG A 259 13.64 3.71 -1.60
N ARG A 260 13.54 3.12 -2.79
CA ARG A 260 13.34 3.89 -4.03
C ARG A 260 11.93 4.48 -4.02
N ARG A 261 11.87 5.80 -4.03
CA ARG A 261 10.60 6.51 -4.15
C ARG A 261 10.07 6.36 -5.57
N THR A 262 8.93 5.69 -5.69
CA THR A 262 8.26 5.45 -6.97
C THR A 262 7.08 6.39 -7.20
N ASP A 263 6.82 7.33 -6.27
CA ASP A 263 5.90 8.44 -6.49
C ASP A 263 6.27 9.18 -7.80
N PRO A 264 5.32 9.28 -8.77
CA PRO A 264 5.65 9.80 -10.10
C PRO A 264 5.92 11.31 -10.13
N TRP A 265 5.52 12.04 -9.10
CA TRP A 265 5.67 13.48 -9.04
C TRP A 265 7.08 13.88 -8.59
N THR A 266 7.75 14.70 -9.41
CA THR A 266 9.14 15.10 -9.19
C THR A 266 9.32 16.57 -8.83
N THR A 267 8.31 17.39 -9.07
CA THR A 267 8.40 18.84 -8.85
C THR A 267 7.06 19.39 -8.35
N HIS A 268 7.10 20.25 -7.34
CA HIS A 268 5.96 21.02 -6.86
C HIS A 268 6.32 22.50 -6.85
N ALA A 269 5.47 23.35 -7.44
CA ALA A 269 5.58 24.80 -7.37
C ALA A 269 4.38 25.34 -6.59
N GLY A 270 4.61 25.76 -5.36
CA GLY A 270 3.61 26.42 -4.52
C GLY A 270 3.49 27.90 -4.87
N ALA A 271 2.34 28.52 -4.55
CA ALA A 271 2.22 29.98 -4.58
C ALA A 271 3.15 30.55 -3.50
N SER A 272 4.01 31.50 -3.88
CA SER A 272 4.74 32.33 -2.91
C SER A 272 3.72 33.09 -2.07
N ARG A 273 3.70 32.88 -0.76
CA ARG A 273 2.94 33.69 0.19
C ARG A 273 3.72 34.93 0.53
#